data_f1f3ac35f45fd06e5d4ca0baf6e1b4c7
#
_entry.id   f1f3ac35f45fd06e5d4ca0baf6e1b4c7
#
_cell.length_a   1.000
_cell.length_b   1.000
_cell.length_c   1.000
_cell.angle_alpha   90.00
_cell.angle_beta   90.00
_cell.angle_gamma   90.00
#
_symmetry.space_group_name_H-M   'P 1'
#
loop_
_entity.id
_entity.type
_entity.pdbx_description
1 polymer ?
#
loop_
_entity_poly.entity_id
_entity_poly.type
_entity_poly.pdbx_seq_one_letter_code
_entity_poly.pdbx_strand_id
1 'polypeptide(L)'
;FVTPGIIDIHSHLGDYPSPEVEANSDGNEATSPTTPEVWAEHSVWPQDPGFARALANGGITSLQILPGSANLMGGRSVTLKNVPARTTQGMKFPGAPYGFKMACGENPKRVYGSRGRMPSTRMGNLAVNRETWLSAIDYANDPKAKRDLGKETLKGVLTGEILVHNHCYRADEMALVLDMAKEMGYKVSAFHHAVEAYKIGDLLRENDVCSAIWADWYGFKMESYDGILENAAFLQREGACVVIHSDDKNDIQRLNQEAAKAQAAGLRLGIDIPDAAVIQWITYNAAKAMGIEDMTGSLEPGKMADVVLWNGDPLSVYTRPERVWVDGALLFDANDPKRRPVSDFELGQPGEGDVK
;
A
#
# COMPACT_ATOMS: atom_id res chain seq x y z
N PHE A 1 21.78 -5.99 13.38
CA PHE A 1 21.51 -5.63 11.99
C PHE A 1 20.86 -4.26 11.90
N VAL A 2 21.12 -3.56 10.78
CA VAL A 2 20.52 -2.24 10.50
C VAL A 2 19.93 -2.29 9.10
N THR A 3 18.69 -1.82 8.95
CA THR A 3 18.02 -1.69 7.67
C THR A 3 17.50 -0.26 7.47
N PRO A 4 17.15 0.16 6.25
CA PRO A 4 16.24 1.28 6.06
C PRO A 4 14.96 1.06 6.86
N GLY A 5 14.20 2.11 7.09
CA GLY A 5 12.85 2.02 7.64
C GLY A 5 11.98 1.12 6.76
N ILE A 6 11.17 0.28 7.37
CA ILE A 6 10.23 -0.57 6.64
C ILE A 6 9.07 0.29 6.13
N ILE A 7 8.62 0.01 4.91
CA ILE A 7 7.57 0.78 4.21
C ILE A 7 6.44 -0.15 3.82
N ASP A 8 5.23 0.15 4.25
CA ASP A 8 4.03 -0.55 3.79
C ASP A 8 3.28 0.26 2.72
N ILE A 9 3.23 -0.27 1.52
CA ILE A 9 2.55 0.37 0.38
C ILE A 9 1.02 0.22 0.43
N HIS A 10 0.48 -0.63 1.30
CA HIS A 10 -0.95 -0.90 1.37
C HIS A 10 -1.42 -1.05 2.81
N SER A 11 -1.91 0.04 3.37
CA SER A 11 -2.46 0.06 4.72
C SER A 11 -3.79 0.81 4.77
N HIS A 12 -4.60 0.44 5.75
CA HIS A 12 -5.86 1.08 6.10
C HIS A 12 -5.86 1.57 7.55
N LEU A 13 -4.68 1.72 8.17
CA LEU A 13 -4.57 2.28 9.51
C LEU A 13 -5.16 3.68 9.55
N GLY A 14 -5.96 3.94 10.56
CA GLY A 14 -6.67 5.20 10.70
C GLY A 14 -7.99 5.27 9.93
N ASP A 15 -8.16 4.53 8.82
CA ASP A 15 -9.42 4.44 8.06
C ASP A 15 -10.35 3.34 8.62
N TYR A 16 -9.76 2.30 9.20
CA TYR A 16 -10.42 1.26 9.99
C TYR A 16 -9.71 1.10 11.33
N PRO A 17 -9.76 2.13 12.20
CA PRO A 17 -8.98 2.16 13.45
C PRO A 17 -9.50 1.16 14.48
N SER A 18 -8.66 0.86 15.45
CA SER A 18 -9.06 0.07 16.62
C SER A 18 -9.71 0.95 17.70
N PRO A 19 -10.86 0.54 18.30
CA PRO A 19 -11.65 -0.65 17.97
C PRO A 19 -12.38 -0.51 16.63
N GLU A 20 -12.50 -1.61 15.91
CA GLU A 20 -13.15 -1.68 14.62
C GLU A 20 -14.67 -1.67 14.79
N VAL A 21 -15.26 -0.48 14.70
CA VAL A 21 -16.69 -0.24 14.81
C VAL A 21 -17.19 0.51 13.58
N GLU A 22 -18.49 0.36 13.25
CA GLU A 22 -19.07 0.97 12.05
C GLU A 22 -18.88 2.50 12.00
N ALA A 23 -18.95 3.17 13.14
CA ALA A 23 -18.76 4.62 13.25
C ALA A 23 -17.36 5.10 12.81
N ASN A 24 -16.38 4.20 12.75
CA ASN A 24 -14.98 4.47 12.38
C ASN A 24 -14.60 3.74 11.08
N SER A 25 -15.56 3.26 10.29
CA SER A 25 -15.32 2.48 9.07
C SER A 25 -15.38 3.41 7.85
N ASP A 26 -14.29 4.14 7.61
CA ASP A 26 -14.22 5.25 6.64
C ASP A 26 -13.37 4.96 5.40
N GLY A 27 -12.95 3.72 5.18
CA GLY A 27 -12.04 3.38 4.10
C GLY A 27 -12.67 3.28 2.70
N ASN A 28 -14.00 3.37 2.53
CA ASN A 28 -14.64 3.33 1.21
C ASN A 28 -15.84 4.26 1.12
N GLU A 29 -15.80 5.22 0.20
CA GLU A 29 -16.98 5.98 -0.24
C GLU A 29 -17.74 5.17 -1.31
N ALA A 30 -18.43 4.12 -0.87
CA ALA A 30 -19.05 3.13 -1.77
C ALA A 30 -20.42 3.57 -2.35
N THR A 31 -20.70 4.87 -2.44
CA THR A 31 -21.97 5.42 -2.96
C THR A 31 -22.01 5.46 -4.49
N SER A 32 -20.83 5.53 -5.15
CA SER A 32 -20.69 5.46 -6.61
C SER A 32 -19.53 4.54 -7.01
N PRO A 33 -19.58 3.89 -8.19
CA PRO A 33 -18.47 3.11 -8.72
C PRO A 33 -17.17 3.91 -8.90
N THR A 34 -17.32 5.21 -9.11
CA THR A 34 -16.20 6.13 -9.26
C THR A 34 -16.40 7.34 -8.36
N THR A 35 -15.44 7.57 -7.47
CA THR A 35 -15.40 8.65 -6.48
C THR A 35 -14.00 9.28 -6.44
N PRO A 36 -13.47 9.76 -7.59
CA PRO A 36 -12.10 10.29 -7.64
C PRO A 36 -11.90 11.59 -6.85
N GLU A 37 -12.98 12.23 -6.41
CA GLU A 37 -12.98 13.44 -5.58
C GLU A 37 -12.67 13.22 -4.11
N VAL A 38 -12.75 11.98 -3.60
CA VAL A 38 -12.48 11.70 -2.18
C VAL A 38 -11.00 11.42 -1.94
N TRP A 39 -10.52 11.74 -0.73
CA TRP A 39 -9.12 11.63 -0.35
C TRP A 39 -9.02 10.92 0.98
N ALA A 40 -8.28 9.83 1.05
CA ALA A 40 -8.07 9.05 2.26
C ALA A 40 -7.50 9.89 3.43
N GLU A 41 -6.71 10.93 3.14
CA GLU A 41 -6.18 11.81 4.19
C GLU A 41 -7.25 12.49 5.05
N HIS A 42 -8.50 12.55 4.59
CA HIS A 42 -9.60 13.17 5.32
C HIS A 42 -10.30 12.19 6.28
N SER A 43 -10.07 10.88 6.13
CA SER A 43 -10.62 9.83 6.98
C SER A 43 -9.63 9.26 8.01
N VAL A 44 -8.33 9.44 7.78
CA VAL A 44 -7.30 8.93 8.71
C VAL A 44 -7.46 9.49 10.11
N TRP A 45 -7.62 8.62 11.10
CA TRP A 45 -7.55 8.95 12.52
C TRP A 45 -6.13 8.77 13.07
N PRO A 46 -5.38 9.86 13.35
CA PRO A 46 -3.97 9.79 13.72
C PRO A 46 -3.69 9.07 15.05
N GLN A 47 -4.69 8.95 15.92
CA GLN A 47 -4.58 8.30 17.23
C GLN A 47 -4.88 6.80 17.18
N ASP A 48 -5.08 6.20 15.97
CA ASP A 48 -5.21 4.75 15.88
C ASP A 48 -3.96 4.08 16.47
N PRO A 49 -4.12 3.22 17.49
CA PRO A 49 -3.00 2.52 18.13
C PRO A 49 -2.23 1.62 17.16
N GLY A 50 -2.81 1.30 16.00
CA GLY A 50 -2.16 0.55 14.94
C GLY A 50 -0.87 1.20 14.45
N PHE A 51 -0.80 2.52 14.37
CA PHE A 51 0.42 3.26 13.97
C PHE A 51 1.59 3.00 14.92
N ALA A 52 1.37 3.16 16.22
CA ALA A 52 2.41 2.94 17.22
C ALA A 52 2.87 1.47 17.27
N ARG A 53 1.94 0.52 17.10
CA ARG A 53 2.25 -0.92 17.05
C ARG A 53 3.04 -1.28 15.80
N ALA A 54 2.68 -0.74 14.64
CA ALA A 54 3.40 -0.95 13.39
C ALA A 54 4.84 -0.42 13.48
N LEU A 55 5.05 0.74 14.11
CA LEU A 55 6.38 1.29 14.37
C LEU A 55 7.21 0.36 15.27
N ALA A 56 6.64 -0.02 16.42
CA ALA A 56 7.36 -0.77 17.47
C ALA A 56 7.66 -2.22 17.07
N ASN A 57 6.71 -2.91 16.45
CA ASN A 57 6.81 -4.34 16.16
C ASN A 57 7.33 -4.62 14.74
N GLY A 58 7.01 -3.76 13.77
CA GLY A 58 7.36 -3.92 12.36
C GLY A 58 8.48 -3.01 11.87
N GLY A 59 8.88 -1.99 12.64
CA GLY A 59 9.82 -0.99 12.16
C GLY A 59 9.28 -0.12 11.02
N ILE A 60 7.94 0.00 10.92
CA ILE A 60 7.28 0.76 9.86
C ILE A 60 7.52 2.25 10.08
N THR A 61 8.27 2.88 9.19
CA THR A 61 8.59 4.32 9.25
C THR A 61 7.75 5.15 8.30
N SER A 62 7.25 4.54 7.24
CA SER A 62 6.36 5.18 6.27
C SER A 62 5.34 4.18 5.75
N LEU A 63 4.15 4.67 5.40
CA LEU A 63 3.08 3.82 4.88
C LEU A 63 2.16 4.63 3.96
N GLN A 64 1.50 3.92 3.03
CA GLN A 64 0.46 4.51 2.20
C GLN A 64 -0.91 4.09 2.70
N ILE A 65 -1.77 5.07 3.00
CA ILE A 65 -3.19 4.84 3.29
C ILE A 65 -3.98 5.02 2.01
N LEU A 66 -4.71 3.98 1.63
CA LEU A 66 -5.50 3.95 0.41
C LEU A 66 -6.98 3.74 0.72
N PRO A 67 -7.89 4.27 -0.12
CA PRO A 67 -9.27 3.77 -0.12
C PRO A 67 -9.31 2.26 -0.36
N GLY A 68 -10.31 1.59 0.19
CA GLY A 68 -10.56 0.18 -0.06
C GLY A 68 -10.97 -0.09 -1.52
N SER A 69 -11.24 -1.35 -1.86
CA SER A 69 -11.46 -1.81 -3.23
C SER A 69 -12.94 -1.97 -3.62
N ALA A 70 -13.85 -1.34 -2.88
CA ALA A 70 -15.28 -1.37 -3.23
C ALA A 70 -15.58 -0.66 -4.56
N ASN A 71 -14.85 0.42 -4.85
CA ASN A 71 -15.02 1.26 -6.04
C ASN A 71 -14.04 0.86 -7.16
N LEU A 72 -14.43 1.08 -8.41
CA LEU A 72 -13.50 1.01 -9.55
C LEU A 72 -12.44 2.10 -9.47
N MET A 73 -12.85 3.30 -9.02
CA MET A 73 -12.01 4.46 -8.77
C MET A 73 -12.37 4.99 -7.38
N GLY A 74 -11.54 4.68 -6.39
CA GLY A 74 -11.85 4.88 -4.96
C GLY A 74 -11.43 6.23 -4.40
N GLY A 75 -10.61 7.00 -5.14
CA GLY A 75 -10.10 8.29 -4.67
C GLY A 75 -8.60 8.32 -4.42
N ARG A 76 -8.11 9.43 -3.86
CA ARG A 76 -6.68 9.63 -3.60
C ARG A 76 -6.25 8.88 -2.36
N SER A 77 -5.09 8.23 -2.44
CA SER A 77 -4.33 7.74 -1.29
C SER A 77 -3.34 8.80 -0.80
N VAL A 78 -2.87 8.63 0.42
CA VAL A 78 -1.88 9.51 1.04
C VAL A 78 -0.70 8.72 1.60
N THR A 79 0.52 9.22 1.38
CA THR A 79 1.72 8.68 2.01
C THR A 79 1.96 9.41 3.33
N LEU A 80 2.15 8.64 4.40
CA LEU A 80 2.38 9.13 5.74
C LEU A 80 3.76 8.70 6.25
N LYS A 81 4.39 9.56 7.05
CA LYS A 81 5.42 9.19 8.02
C LYS A 81 4.73 8.60 9.24
N ASN A 82 5.23 7.50 9.75
CA ASN A 82 4.69 6.90 10.96
C ASN A 82 5.24 7.62 12.21
N VAL A 83 4.74 8.82 12.44
CA VAL A 83 5.13 9.71 13.53
C VAL A 83 3.91 10.06 14.38
N PRO A 84 4.07 10.19 15.71
CA PRO A 84 2.98 10.65 16.56
C PRO A 84 2.54 12.06 16.16
N ALA A 85 1.27 12.23 15.84
CA ALA A 85 0.71 13.53 15.46
C ALA A 85 -0.74 13.68 15.92
N ARG A 86 -1.19 14.93 16.10
CA ARG A 86 -2.58 15.24 16.46
C ARG A 86 -3.49 15.36 15.24
N THR A 87 -2.90 15.45 14.06
CA THR A 87 -3.63 15.64 12.79
C THR A 87 -2.94 14.84 11.70
N THR A 88 -3.71 14.42 10.70
CA THR A 88 -3.17 13.73 9.51
C THR A 88 -2.12 14.58 8.79
N GLN A 89 -2.32 15.89 8.74
CA GLN A 89 -1.34 16.80 8.12
C GLN A 89 0.04 16.75 8.79
N GLY A 90 0.07 16.49 10.10
CA GLY A 90 1.33 16.32 10.84
C GLY A 90 2.03 14.99 10.56
N MET A 91 1.34 14.03 9.94
CA MET A 91 1.89 12.74 9.53
C MET A 91 2.25 12.70 8.03
N LYS A 92 1.76 13.62 7.20
CA LYS A 92 2.01 13.55 5.75
C LYS A 92 3.49 13.51 5.44
N PHE A 93 3.86 12.58 4.56
CA PHE A 93 5.24 12.48 4.08
C PHE A 93 5.57 13.73 3.24
N PRO A 94 6.60 14.52 3.60
CA PRO A 94 6.92 15.74 2.90
C PRO A 94 7.33 15.49 1.44
N GLY A 95 6.63 16.12 0.50
CA GLY A 95 6.96 16.02 -0.92
C GLY A 95 6.51 14.73 -1.61
N ALA A 96 5.90 13.78 -0.91
CA ALA A 96 5.38 12.57 -1.54
C ALA A 96 4.22 12.91 -2.50
N PRO A 97 4.18 12.28 -3.69
CA PRO A 97 3.02 12.38 -4.56
C PRO A 97 1.80 11.69 -3.90
N TYR A 98 0.61 12.12 -4.30
CA TYR A 98 -0.59 11.35 -3.98
C TYR A 98 -0.63 10.07 -4.83
N GLY A 99 -1.22 9.02 -4.28
CA GLY A 99 -1.67 7.89 -5.09
C GLY A 99 -3.13 8.05 -5.50
N PHE A 100 -3.57 7.20 -6.41
CA PHE A 100 -4.97 7.07 -6.83
C PHE A 100 -5.37 5.60 -6.78
N LYS A 101 -6.30 5.27 -5.90
CA LYS A 101 -6.79 3.89 -5.75
C LYS A 101 -7.77 3.54 -6.85
N MET A 102 -7.44 2.49 -7.58
CA MET A 102 -8.36 1.80 -8.50
C MET A 102 -8.58 0.35 -8.06
N ALA A 103 -9.60 -0.29 -8.61
CA ALA A 103 -9.83 -1.71 -8.45
C ALA A 103 -10.35 -2.36 -9.73
N CYS A 104 -9.93 -3.60 -9.97
CA CYS A 104 -10.51 -4.53 -10.92
C CYS A 104 -11.28 -5.64 -10.18
N GLY A 105 -11.84 -6.59 -10.92
CA GLY A 105 -12.29 -7.86 -10.38
C GLY A 105 -13.64 -7.89 -9.70
N GLU A 106 -13.76 -8.80 -8.74
CA GLU A 106 -15.06 -9.14 -8.16
C GLU A 106 -15.60 -8.11 -7.18
N ASN A 107 -14.73 -7.34 -6.50
CA ASN A 107 -15.19 -6.43 -5.45
C ASN A 107 -16.10 -5.33 -5.99
N PRO A 108 -15.73 -4.52 -6.99
CA PRO A 108 -16.64 -3.51 -7.54
C PRO A 108 -17.91 -4.13 -8.13
N LYS A 109 -17.80 -5.20 -8.91
CA LYS A 109 -18.97 -5.83 -9.52
C LYS A 109 -19.94 -6.40 -8.48
N ARG A 110 -19.45 -6.91 -7.35
CA ARG A 110 -20.28 -7.41 -6.26
C ARG A 110 -20.99 -6.25 -5.55
N VAL A 111 -20.25 -5.20 -5.20
CA VAL A 111 -20.78 -4.05 -4.46
C VAL A 111 -21.90 -3.35 -5.25
N TYR A 112 -21.69 -3.07 -6.53
CA TYR A 112 -22.66 -2.33 -7.33
C TYR A 112 -23.70 -3.24 -8.00
N GLY A 113 -23.32 -4.44 -8.41
CA GLY A 113 -24.25 -5.43 -8.94
C GLY A 113 -25.33 -5.84 -7.93
N SER A 114 -24.99 -6.00 -6.64
CA SER A 114 -25.96 -6.26 -5.58
C SER A 114 -26.97 -5.11 -5.37
N ARG A 115 -26.62 -3.91 -5.82
CA ARG A 115 -27.46 -2.70 -5.76
C ARG A 115 -28.21 -2.46 -7.07
N GLY A 116 -28.20 -3.41 -8.01
CA GLY A 116 -28.87 -3.32 -9.29
C GLY A 116 -28.30 -2.28 -10.26
N ARG A 117 -27.00 -1.95 -10.14
CA ARG A 117 -26.33 -0.96 -10.99
C ARG A 117 -25.00 -1.48 -11.55
N MET A 118 -24.51 -0.84 -12.60
CA MET A 118 -23.18 -1.10 -13.20
C MET A 118 -22.07 -0.59 -12.26
N PRO A 119 -20.95 -1.36 -12.13
CA PRO A 119 -20.68 -2.63 -12.77
C PRO A 119 -21.28 -3.84 -12.03
N SER A 120 -21.75 -4.82 -12.78
CA SER A 120 -22.16 -6.13 -12.25
C SER A 120 -21.36 -7.29 -12.87
N THR A 121 -20.51 -6.96 -13.84
CA THR A 121 -19.62 -7.89 -14.56
C THR A 121 -18.26 -7.25 -14.79
N ARG A 122 -17.24 -8.06 -15.16
CA ARG A 122 -15.92 -7.54 -15.56
C ARG A 122 -16.00 -6.69 -16.84
N MET A 123 -16.92 -7.00 -17.76
CA MET A 123 -17.22 -6.13 -18.90
C MET A 123 -17.67 -4.75 -18.43
N GLY A 124 -18.56 -4.71 -17.43
CA GLY A 124 -19.02 -3.47 -16.82
C GLY A 124 -17.91 -2.70 -16.11
N ASN A 125 -16.96 -3.39 -15.45
CA ASN A 125 -15.77 -2.76 -14.85
C ASN A 125 -15.01 -1.93 -15.90
N LEU A 126 -14.68 -2.56 -17.04
CA LEU A 126 -13.91 -1.90 -18.10
C LEU A 126 -14.71 -0.80 -18.79
N ALA A 127 -16.02 -1.00 -18.99
CA ALA A 127 -16.88 0.01 -19.63
C ALA A 127 -16.96 1.30 -18.79
N VAL A 128 -17.22 1.18 -17.48
CA VAL A 128 -17.28 2.32 -16.56
C VAL A 128 -15.92 3.03 -16.45
N ASN A 129 -14.84 2.26 -16.34
CA ASN A 129 -13.49 2.84 -16.32
C ASN A 129 -13.20 3.64 -17.60
N ARG A 130 -13.50 3.06 -18.77
CA ARG A 130 -13.26 3.73 -20.07
C ARG A 130 -14.06 5.02 -20.19
N GLU A 131 -15.35 4.99 -19.84
CA GLU A 131 -16.21 6.18 -19.86
C GLU A 131 -15.67 7.29 -18.94
N THR A 132 -15.24 6.91 -17.73
CA THR A 132 -14.70 7.86 -16.75
C THR A 132 -13.40 8.49 -17.25
N TRP A 133 -12.49 7.69 -17.83
CA TRP A 133 -11.25 8.19 -18.41
C TRP A 133 -11.48 9.11 -19.60
N LEU A 134 -12.38 8.76 -20.52
CA LEU A 134 -12.73 9.64 -21.66
C LEU A 134 -13.24 10.99 -21.17
N SER A 135 -14.12 11.00 -20.17
CA SER A 135 -14.62 12.25 -19.56
C SER A 135 -13.51 13.07 -18.87
N ALA A 136 -12.50 12.41 -18.30
CA ALA A 136 -11.35 13.09 -17.72
C ALA A 136 -10.42 13.68 -18.77
N ILE A 137 -10.20 12.96 -19.88
CA ILE A 137 -9.42 13.43 -21.04
C ILE A 137 -10.08 14.66 -21.68
N ASP A 138 -11.39 14.63 -21.88
CA ASP A 138 -12.15 15.78 -22.40
C ASP A 138 -11.99 16.98 -21.48
N TYR A 139 -12.11 16.79 -20.16
CA TYR A 139 -11.89 17.83 -19.16
C TYR A 139 -10.46 18.38 -19.19
N ALA A 140 -9.47 17.52 -19.29
CA ALA A 140 -8.06 17.94 -19.31
C ALA A 140 -7.71 18.79 -20.54
N ASN A 141 -8.40 18.58 -21.66
CA ASN A 141 -8.20 19.27 -22.93
C ASN A 141 -9.08 20.53 -23.10
N ASP A 142 -10.05 20.76 -22.23
CA ASP A 142 -10.91 21.96 -22.32
C ASP A 142 -10.42 23.07 -21.35
N PRO A 143 -9.77 24.12 -21.85
CA PRO A 143 -9.31 25.22 -21.00
C PRO A 143 -10.44 26.07 -20.38
N LYS A 144 -11.69 25.84 -20.80
CA LYS A 144 -12.90 26.51 -20.28
C LYS A 144 -13.73 25.61 -19.39
N ALA A 145 -13.28 24.40 -19.13
CA ALA A 145 -14.01 23.45 -18.28
C ALA A 145 -14.27 24.06 -16.90
N LYS A 146 -15.48 23.89 -16.42
CA LYS A 146 -15.79 24.24 -15.03
C LYS A 146 -15.05 23.30 -14.09
N ARG A 147 -14.58 23.83 -12.98
CA ARG A 147 -13.89 23.06 -11.96
C ARG A 147 -14.71 21.85 -11.49
N ASP A 148 -14.07 20.68 -11.51
CA ASP A 148 -14.61 19.39 -11.10
C ASP A 148 -13.53 18.64 -10.32
N LEU A 149 -13.74 18.39 -9.02
CA LEU A 149 -12.74 17.84 -8.13
C LEU A 149 -12.32 16.42 -8.52
N GLY A 150 -13.26 15.62 -8.98
CA GLY A 150 -12.99 14.27 -9.46
C GLY A 150 -12.12 14.28 -10.71
N LYS A 151 -12.48 15.11 -11.68
CA LYS A 151 -11.72 15.25 -12.93
C LYS A 151 -10.36 15.91 -12.73
N GLU A 152 -10.19 16.79 -11.74
CA GLU A 152 -8.88 17.31 -11.34
C GLU A 152 -7.97 16.19 -10.83
N THR A 153 -8.49 15.27 -10.04
CA THR A 153 -7.74 14.08 -9.61
C THR A 153 -7.32 13.23 -10.80
N LEU A 154 -8.25 12.91 -11.69
CA LEU A 154 -7.96 12.09 -12.88
C LEU A 154 -7.01 12.78 -13.85
N LYS A 155 -7.10 14.12 -13.99
CA LYS A 155 -6.13 14.91 -14.75
C LYS A 155 -4.72 14.78 -14.14
N GLY A 156 -4.59 14.85 -12.79
CA GLY A 156 -3.31 14.63 -12.12
C GLY A 156 -2.73 13.24 -12.40
N VAL A 157 -3.57 12.21 -12.56
CA VAL A 157 -3.14 10.88 -12.99
C VAL A 157 -2.65 10.89 -14.44
N LEU A 158 -3.40 11.52 -15.36
CA LEU A 158 -3.02 11.63 -16.78
C LEU A 158 -1.70 12.40 -16.98
N THR A 159 -1.39 13.35 -16.11
CA THR A 159 -0.12 14.10 -16.15
C THR A 159 1.03 13.42 -15.42
N GLY A 160 0.76 12.30 -14.70
CA GLY A 160 1.77 11.59 -13.90
C GLY A 160 2.07 12.23 -12.54
N GLU A 161 1.32 13.27 -12.14
CA GLU A 161 1.45 13.90 -10.82
C GLU A 161 0.88 13.00 -9.70
N ILE A 162 -0.10 12.16 -10.03
CA ILE A 162 -0.76 11.22 -9.11
C ILE A 162 -0.52 9.81 -9.62
N LEU A 163 -0.06 8.92 -8.73
CA LEU A 163 0.37 7.56 -9.06
C LEU A 163 -0.77 6.56 -8.93
N VAL A 164 -0.95 5.67 -9.92
CA VAL A 164 -2.04 4.68 -9.88
C VAL A 164 -1.63 3.45 -9.10
N HIS A 165 -2.41 3.13 -8.09
CA HIS A 165 -2.36 1.91 -7.27
C HIS A 165 -3.63 1.10 -7.50
N ASN A 166 -3.53 -0.01 -8.23
CA ASN A 166 -4.69 -0.77 -8.68
C ASN A 166 -4.80 -2.12 -7.97
N HIS A 167 -5.86 -2.32 -7.17
CA HIS A 167 -6.24 -3.62 -6.64
C HIS A 167 -6.61 -4.55 -7.80
N CYS A 168 -5.87 -5.63 -8.00
CA CYS A 168 -6.15 -6.61 -9.04
C CYS A 168 -5.50 -7.96 -8.72
N TYR A 169 -6.22 -9.07 -8.84
CA TYR A 169 -5.72 -10.40 -8.49
C TYR A 169 -5.26 -11.20 -9.69
N ARG A 170 -6.06 -11.22 -10.77
CA ARG A 170 -5.88 -12.10 -11.91
C ARG A 170 -4.95 -11.51 -12.96
N ALA A 171 -4.15 -12.37 -13.57
CA ALA A 171 -3.20 -12.00 -14.60
C ALA A 171 -3.88 -11.39 -15.85
N ASP A 172 -4.99 -11.98 -16.29
CA ASP A 172 -5.76 -11.48 -17.44
C ASP A 172 -6.36 -10.10 -17.20
N GLU A 173 -6.83 -9.83 -15.97
CA GLU A 173 -7.38 -8.52 -15.63
C GLU A 173 -6.28 -7.46 -15.48
N MET A 174 -5.13 -7.80 -14.90
CA MET A 174 -3.96 -6.90 -14.86
C MET A 174 -3.50 -6.52 -16.28
N ALA A 175 -3.43 -7.48 -17.20
CA ALA A 175 -3.09 -7.21 -18.59
C ALA A 175 -4.10 -6.27 -19.26
N LEU A 176 -5.41 -6.47 -19.06
CA LEU A 176 -6.45 -5.58 -19.59
C LEU A 176 -6.38 -4.16 -18.98
N VAL A 177 -5.99 -4.03 -17.72
CA VAL A 177 -5.77 -2.71 -17.10
C VAL A 177 -4.56 -2.02 -17.73
N LEU A 178 -3.47 -2.73 -18.04
CA LEU A 178 -2.31 -2.17 -18.73
C LEU A 178 -2.65 -1.73 -20.16
N ASP A 179 -3.47 -2.50 -20.88
CA ASP A 179 -3.95 -2.12 -22.21
C ASP A 179 -4.81 -0.85 -22.15
N MET A 180 -5.71 -0.76 -21.16
CA MET A 180 -6.50 0.45 -20.92
C MET A 180 -5.63 1.65 -20.55
N ALA A 181 -4.60 1.44 -19.73
CA ALA A 181 -3.66 2.50 -19.36
C ALA A 181 -2.95 3.08 -20.59
N LYS A 182 -2.53 2.23 -21.52
CA LYS A 182 -1.96 2.66 -22.82
C LYS A 182 -2.99 3.39 -23.68
N GLU A 183 -4.22 2.88 -23.78
CA GLU A 183 -5.32 3.49 -24.55
C GLU A 183 -5.66 4.89 -24.01
N MET A 184 -5.72 5.05 -22.69
CA MET A 184 -6.15 6.29 -22.02
C MET A 184 -4.98 7.25 -21.69
N GLY A 185 -3.74 6.81 -21.81
CA GLY A 185 -2.56 7.66 -21.61
C GLY A 185 -2.15 7.85 -20.15
N TYR A 186 -2.46 6.92 -19.25
CA TYR A 186 -1.95 6.92 -17.89
C TYR A 186 -0.99 5.76 -17.62
N LYS A 187 -0.33 5.77 -16.47
CA LYS A 187 0.56 4.69 -16.04
C LYS A 187 0.07 4.06 -14.75
N VAL A 188 0.22 2.75 -14.61
CA VAL A 188 0.03 2.03 -13.36
C VAL A 188 1.37 1.97 -12.64
N SER A 189 1.43 2.42 -11.38
CA SER A 189 2.65 2.34 -10.55
C SER A 189 2.76 0.99 -9.87
N ALA A 190 1.64 0.48 -9.33
CA ALA A 190 1.62 -0.84 -8.71
C ALA A 190 0.26 -1.52 -8.85
N PHE A 191 0.29 -2.84 -9.06
CA PHE A 191 -0.83 -3.72 -8.76
C PHE A 191 -0.74 -4.20 -7.32
N HIS A 192 -1.86 -4.16 -6.62
CA HIS A 192 -1.98 -4.62 -5.24
C HIS A 192 -2.67 -5.96 -5.17
N HIS A 193 -2.16 -6.81 -4.27
CA HIS A 193 -2.47 -8.23 -4.11
C HIS A 193 -1.86 -9.07 -5.24
N ALA A 194 -2.08 -8.72 -6.50
CA ALA A 194 -1.41 -9.26 -7.67
C ALA A 194 -1.12 -10.78 -7.57
N VAL A 195 -2.14 -11.54 -7.13
CA VAL A 195 -2.01 -12.95 -6.75
C VAL A 195 -1.47 -13.81 -7.88
N GLU A 196 -1.84 -13.48 -9.12
CA GLU A 196 -1.39 -14.17 -10.32
C GLU A 196 -0.28 -13.43 -11.09
N ALA A 197 0.42 -12.47 -10.46
CA ALA A 197 1.46 -11.68 -11.14
C ALA A 197 2.59 -12.55 -11.70
N TYR A 198 2.89 -13.69 -11.07
CA TYR A 198 3.89 -14.65 -11.55
C TYR A 198 3.63 -15.16 -12.97
N LYS A 199 2.38 -15.10 -13.46
CA LYS A 199 2.01 -15.53 -14.82
C LYS A 199 2.38 -14.51 -15.90
N ILE A 200 2.63 -13.25 -15.52
CA ILE A 200 2.86 -12.11 -16.42
C ILE A 200 4.04 -11.23 -15.97
N GLY A 201 5.02 -11.81 -15.29
CA GLY A 201 6.17 -11.06 -14.75
C GLY A 201 6.96 -10.28 -15.81
N ASP A 202 7.08 -10.83 -17.02
CA ASP A 202 7.67 -10.17 -18.19
C ASP A 202 6.88 -8.89 -18.57
N LEU A 203 5.56 -8.98 -18.66
CA LEU A 203 4.69 -7.84 -18.99
C LEU A 203 4.75 -6.74 -17.93
N LEU A 204 4.79 -7.11 -16.64
CA LEU A 204 4.91 -6.16 -15.54
C LEU A 204 6.26 -5.44 -15.58
N ARG A 205 7.36 -6.17 -15.83
CA ARG A 205 8.70 -5.58 -16.01
C ARG A 205 8.74 -4.61 -17.19
N GLU A 206 8.21 -5.01 -18.35
CA GLU A 206 8.21 -4.18 -19.56
C GLU A 206 7.44 -2.87 -19.41
N ASN A 207 6.42 -2.84 -18.56
CA ASN A 207 5.64 -1.65 -18.25
C ASN A 207 6.14 -0.89 -16.99
N ASP A 208 7.23 -1.35 -16.36
CA ASP A 208 7.80 -0.77 -15.12
C ASP A 208 6.77 -0.67 -13.99
N VAL A 209 6.00 -1.74 -13.78
CA VAL A 209 4.95 -1.82 -12.76
C VAL A 209 5.40 -2.69 -11.60
N CYS A 210 5.26 -2.20 -10.37
CA CYS A 210 5.51 -3.00 -9.18
C CYS A 210 4.31 -3.90 -8.86
N SER A 211 4.59 -5.07 -8.29
CA SER A 211 3.59 -5.99 -7.76
C SER A 211 3.68 -6.02 -6.24
N ALA A 212 2.70 -5.41 -5.59
CA ALA A 212 2.54 -5.48 -4.13
C ALA A 212 1.73 -6.74 -3.80
N ILE A 213 2.37 -7.74 -3.21
CA ILE A 213 1.82 -9.09 -3.02
C ILE A 213 1.85 -9.50 -1.55
N TRP A 214 1.02 -10.46 -1.19
CA TRP A 214 1.14 -11.21 0.06
C TRP A 214 2.11 -12.38 -0.09
N ALA A 215 2.71 -12.80 1.01
CA ALA A 215 3.59 -13.96 1.03
C ALA A 215 2.80 -15.28 0.84
N ASP A 216 1.63 -15.40 1.47
CA ASP A 216 0.90 -16.67 1.55
C ASP A 216 -0.65 -16.52 1.67
N TRP A 217 -1.20 -15.34 1.38
CA TRP A 217 -2.65 -15.14 1.40
C TRP A 217 -3.29 -15.51 0.06
N TYR A 218 -3.85 -16.70 -0.03
CA TYR A 218 -4.54 -17.19 -1.21
C TYR A 218 -5.71 -18.12 -0.82
N GLY A 219 -6.58 -18.44 -1.76
CA GLY A 219 -7.65 -19.41 -1.60
C GLY A 219 -8.86 -18.94 -0.78
N PHE A 220 -8.86 -17.75 -0.20
CA PHE A 220 -9.96 -17.21 0.61
C PHE A 220 -11.14 -16.70 -0.24
N LYS A 221 -10.95 -16.53 -1.53
CA LYS A 221 -11.97 -16.23 -2.54
C LYS A 221 -11.53 -16.74 -3.91
N MET A 222 -12.47 -16.82 -4.88
CA MET A 222 -12.21 -17.41 -6.18
C MET A 222 -11.11 -16.69 -6.97
N GLU A 223 -11.00 -15.37 -6.89
CA GLU A 223 -9.95 -14.60 -7.55
C GLU A 223 -8.54 -14.84 -6.99
N SER A 224 -8.44 -15.36 -5.77
CA SER A 224 -7.17 -15.72 -5.14
C SER A 224 -6.90 -17.22 -5.14
N TYR A 225 -7.64 -18.00 -5.95
CA TYR A 225 -7.54 -19.46 -5.97
C TYR A 225 -6.19 -19.94 -6.51
N ASP A 226 -5.67 -19.30 -7.57
CA ASP A 226 -4.40 -19.65 -8.21
C ASP A 226 -3.17 -18.98 -7.56
N GLY A 227 -3.30 -18.53 -6.32
CA GLY A 227 -2.17 -18.01 -5.56
C GLY A 227 -1.14 -19.08 -5.29
N ILE A 228 0.14 -18.72 -5.38
CA ILE A 228 1.27 -19.59 -5.05
C ILE A 228 2.23 -18.88 -4.11
N LEU A 229 2.92 -19.65 -3.27
CA LEU A 229 3.89 -19.12 -2.31
C LEU A 229 5.12 -18.50 -3.00
N GLU A 230 5.43 -18.96 -4.19
CA GLU A 230 6.61 -18.62 -4.98
C GLU A 230 6.42 -17.38 -5.87
N ASN A 231 5.27 -16.68 -5.77
CA ASN A 231 4.95 -15.51 -6.59
C ASN A 231 6.09 -14.47 -6.59
N ALA A 232 6.58 -14.08 -5.40
CA ALA A 232 7.70 -13.15 -5.27
C ALA A 232 8.98 -13.65 -5.96
N ALA A 233 9.29 -14.94 -5.81
CA ALA A 233 10.50 -15.54 -6.36
C ALA A 233 10.47 -15.57 -7.90
N PHE A 234 9.33 -15.88 -8.49
CA PHE A 234 9.19 -15.85 -9.95
C PHE A 234 9.30 -14.42 -10.50
N LEU A 235 8.64 -13.45 -9.86
CA LEU A 235 8.74 -12.05 -10.24
C LEU A 235 10.18 -11.53 -10.12
N GLN A 236 10.86 -11.84 -9.02
CA GLN A 236 12.28 -11.47 -8.82
C GLN A 236 13.18 -12.07 -9.90
N ARG A 237 12.97 -13.33 -10.26
CA ARG A 237 13.72 -14.01 -11.33
C ARG A 237 13.49 -13.38 -12.69
N GLU A 238 12.29 -12.92 -12.99
CA GLU A 238 11.93 -12.20 -14.22
C GLU A 238 12.44 -10.74 -14.23
N GLY A 239 13.01 -10.25 -13.11
CA GLY A 239 13.47 -8.87 -12.97
C GLY A 239 12.32 -7.87 -12.81
N ALA A 240 11.13 -8.32 -12.42
CA ALA A 240 10.01 -7.46 -12.12
C ALA A 240 10.14 -6.86 -10.71
N CYS A 241 9.51 -5.69 -10.50
CA CYS A 241 9.49 -5.03 -9.20
C CYS A 241 8.55 -5.76 -8.23
N VAL A 242 9.12 -6.32 -7.15
CA VAL A 242 8.37 -7.02 -6.08
C VAL A 242 8.25 -6.12 -4.86
N VAL A 243 7.07 -6.07 -4.27
CA VAL A 243 6.82 -5.46 -2.97
C VAL A 243 6.00 -6.44 -2.11
N ILE A 244 6.37 -6.60 -0.86
CA ILE A 244 5.53 -7.32 0.13
C ILE A 244 4.73 -6.27 0.91
N HIS A 245 3.41 -6.43 0.97
CA HIS A 245 2.50 -5.51 1.66
C HIS A 245 1.65 -6.22 2.72
N SER A 246 1.01 -5.45 3.60
CA SER A 246 0.16 -6.01 4.64
C SER A 246 -1.32 -6.12 4.27
N ASP A 247 -1.98 -5.02 3.96
CA ASP A 247 -3.45 -4.91 3.88
C ASP A 247 -4.17 -5.34 5.18
N ASP A 248 -3.43 -5.43 6.28
CA ASP A 248 -3.93 -5.89 7.58
C ASP A 248 -3.20 -5.22 8.74
N LYS A 249 -3.94 -4.82 9.78
CA LYS A 249 -3.43 -4.14 10.98
C LYS A 249 -2.50 -4.99 11.85
N ASN A 250 -2.52 -6.33 11.68
CA ASN A 250 -1.60 -7.23 12.38
C ASN A 250 -0.39 -7.58 11.52
N ASP A 251 -0.59 -7.82 10.22
CA ASP A 251 0.49 -8.21 9.33
C ASP A 251 1.47 -7.06 9.06
N ILE A 252 1.01 -5.80 9.09
CA ILE A 252 1.89 -4.63 9.03
C ILE A 252 2.97 -4.65 10.14
N GLN A 253 2.71 -5.33 11.25
CA GLN A 253 3.64 -5.44 12.37
C GLN A 253 4.76 -6.45 12.14
N ARG A 254 4.76 -7.18 10.99
CA ARG A 254 5.70 -8.28 10.71
C ARG A 254 6.06 -8.45 9.24
N LEU A 255 6.06 -7.38 8.45
CA LEU A 255 6.41 -7.43 7.02
C LEU A 255 7.78 -8.07 6.75
N ASN A 256 8.73 -7.93 7.66
CA ASN A 256 10.02 -8.60 7.60
C ASN A 256 9.88 -10.14 7.61
N GLN A 257 8.96 -10.68 8.40
CA GLN A 257 8.66 -12.12 8.44
C GLN A 257 7.90 -12.57 7.20
N GLU A 258 6.98 -11.74 6.69
CA GLU A 258 6.28 -12.01 5.43
C GLU A 258 7.27 -12.08 4.25
N ALA A 259 8.22 -11.14 4.17
CA ALA A 259 9.27 -11.17 3.17
C ALA A 259 10.15 -12.43 3.29
N ALA A 260 10.51 -12.82 4.50
CA ALA A 260 11.27 -14.06 4.75
C ALA A 260 10.51 -15.33 4.32
N LYS A 261 9.19 -15.39 4.55
CA LYS A 261 8.35 -16.51 4.06
C LYS A 261 8.37 -16.62 2.54
N ALA A 262 8.24 -15.49 1.85
CA ALA A 262 8.28 -15.45 0.39
C ALA A 262 9.65 -15.85 -0.16
N GLN A 263 10.76 -15.42 0.47
CA GLN A 263 12.11 -15.87 0.14
C GLN A 263 12.25 -17.39 0.30
N ALA A 264 11.81 -17.91 1.46
CA ALA A 264 11.90 -19.34 1.75
C ALA A 264 11.12 -20.21 0.75
N ALA A 265 10.00 -19.69 0.20
CA ALA A 265 9.27 -20.36 -0.87
C ALA A 265 10.14 -20.51 -2.14
N GLY A 266 10.82 -19.43 -2.56
CA GLY A 266 11.74 -19.46 -3.69
C GLY A 266 12.91 -20.41 -3.46
N LEU A 267 13.52 -20.38 -2.29
CA LEU A 267 14.65 -21.27 -1.94
C LEU A 267 14.27 -22.75 -2.03
N ARG A 268 13.04 -23.13 -1.65
CA ARG A 268 12.55 -24.53 -1.81
C ARG A 268 12.49 -24.98 -3.26
N LEU A 269 12.35 -24.06 -4.21
CA LEU A 269 12.41 -24.33 -5.66
C LEU A 269 13.82 -24.18 -6.25
N GLY A 270 14.84 -23.92 -5.43
CA GLY A 270 16.19 -23.67 -5.92
C GLY A 270 16.40 -22.30 -6.54
N ILE A 271 15.49 -21.35 -6.30
CA ILE A 271 15.65 -19.94 -6.70
C ILE A 271 16.34 -19.23 -5.55
N ASP A 272 17.61 -18.93 -5.70
CA ASP A 272 18.40 -18.19 -4.71
C ASP A 272 18.08 -16.70 -4.82
N ILE A 273 17.63 -16.11 -3.71
CA ILE A 273 17.28 -14.70 -3.60
C ILE A 273 18.11 -14.12 -2.46
N PRO A 274 19.03 -13.19 -2.75
CA PRO A 274 19.85 -12.56 -1.72
C PRO A 274 19.01 -11.80 -0.68
N ASP A 275 19.38 -11.86 0.59
CA ASP A 275 18.70 -11.18 1.69
C ASP A 275 18.52 -9.67 1.42
N ALA A 276 19.54 -9.05 0.80
CA ALA A 276 19.46 -7.65 0.41
C ALA A 276 18.29 -7.36 -0.55
N ALA A 277 18.01 -8.27 -1.50
CA ALA A 277 16.86 -8.11 -2.40
C ALA A 277 15.54 -8.30 -1.64
N VAL A 278 15.49 -9.22 -0.68
CA VAL A 278 14.31 -9.43 0.17
C VAL A 278 14.00 -8.19 1.01
N ILE A 279 15.02 -7.55 1.58
CA ILE A 279 14.86 -6.30 2.32
C ILE A 279 14.38 -5.17 1.38
N GLN A 280 14.82 -5.12 0.12
CA GLN A 280 14.31 -4.16 -0.85
C GLN A 280 12.81 -4.31 -1.13
N TRP A 281 12.25 -5.52 -1.04
CA TRP A 281 10.81 -5.73 -1.23
C TRP A 281 9.93 -4.98 -0.22
N ILE A 282 10.46 -4.68 0.96
CA ILE A 282 9.76 -3.99 2.05
C ILE A 282 10.37 -2.62 2.37
N THR A 283 11.26 -2.11 1.50
CA THR A 283 11.93 -0.82 1.68
C THR A 283 11.99 -0.06 0.33
N TYR A 284 13.06 -0.22 -0.44
CA TYR A 284 13.31 0.51 -1.67
C TYR A 284 12.23 0.31 -2.75
N ASN A 285 11.79 -0.92 -2.98
CA ASN A 285 10.77 -1.20 -4.00
C ASN A 285 9.40 -0.60 -3.63
N ALA A 286 9.04 -0.62 -2.33
CA ALA A 286 7.86 0.06 -1.83
C ALA A 286 7.98 1.58 -2.02
N ALA A 287 9.14 2.15 -1.68
CA ALA A 287 9.41 3.57 -1.91
C ALA A 287 9.29 3.93 -3.40
N LYS A 288 9.87 3.11 -4.30
CA LYS A 288 9.76 3.29 -5.77
C LYS A 288 8.30 3.31 -6.23
N ALA A 289 7.51 2.34 -5.80
CA ALA A 289 6.10 2.27 -6.20
C ALA A 289 5.27 3.46 -5.69
N MET A 290 5.72 4.10 -4.61
CA MET A 290 5.10 5.29 -4.01
C MET A 290 5.72 6.61 -4.51
N GLY A 291 6.75 6.56 -5.37
CA GLY A 291 7.44 7.74 -5.92
C GLY A 291 8.24 8.54 -4.87
N ILE A 292 8.80 7.86 -3.88
CA ILE A 292 9.59 8.47 -2.80
C ILE A 292 10.99 7.85 -2.65
N GLU A 293 11.43 7.05 -3.62
CA GLU A 293 12.72 6.35 -3.59
C GLU A 293 13.94 7.25 -3.54
N ASP A 294 13.82 8.47 -4.07
CA ASP A 294 14.88 9.48 -3.98
C ASP A 294 15.00 10.09 -2.58
N MET A 295 13.97 9.94 -1.74
CA MET A 295 13.88 10.53 -0.40
C MET A 295 14.10 9.53 0.72
N THR A 296 13.74 8.26 0.56
CA THR A 296 13.83 7.21 1.58
C THR A 296 13.94 5.81 0.96
N GLY A 297 13.86 4.75 1.77
CA GLY A 297 13.86 3.35 1.31
C GLY A 297 15.24 2.72 1.15
N SER A 298 16.32 3.49 1.28
CA SER A 298 17.70 2.99 1.29
C SER A 298 18.57 3.82 2.24
N LEU A 299 19.68 3.23 2.70
CA LEU A 299 20.66 3.90 3.57
C LEU A 299 21.73 4.58 2.71
N GLU A 300 21.42 5.74 2.18
CA GLU A 300 22.28 6.54 1.32
C GLU A 300 22.42 7.97 1.84
N PRO A 301 23.62 8.58 1.72
CA PRO A 301 23.80 10.00 2.07
C PRO A 301 22.84 10.91 1.29
N GLY A 302 22.16 11.79 2.01
CA GLY A 302 21.21 12.73 1.42
C GLY A 302 19.74 12.29 1.51
N LYS A 303 19.46 11.03 1.81
CA LYS A 303 18.12 10.55 2.08
C LYS A 303 17.71 10.76 3.55
N MET A 304 16.41 10.72 3.79
CA MET A 304 15.86 10.78 5.14
C MET A 304 16.39 9.63 6.01
N ALA A 305 16.75 9.94 7.24
CA ALA A 305 17.30 8.96 8.17
C ALA A 305 16.17 8.13 8.83
N ASP A 306 15.47 7.35 7.99
CA ASP A 306 14.51 6.33 8.41
C ASP A 306 15.26 5.02 8.58
N VAL A 307 15.47 4.59 9.82
CA VAL A 307 16.39 3.49 10.14
C VAL A 307 15.80 2.57 11.19
N VAL A 308 15.98 1.27 11.02
CA VAL A 308 15.64 0.26 12.03
C VAL A 308 16.88 -0.47 12.48
N LEU A 309 17.15 -0.47 13.78
CA LEU A 309 18.09 -1.36 14.43
C LEU A 309 17.34 -2.60 14.92
N TRP A 310 17.78 -3.76 14.47
CA TRP A 310 17.21 -5.05 14.83
C TRP A 310 18.06 -5.76 15.88
N ASN A 311 17.43 -6.50 16.78
CA ASN A 311 18.14 -7.31 17.82
C ASN A 311 18.75 -8.60 17.26
N GLY A 312 18.58 -8.89 15.97
CA GLY A 312 19.11 -10.06 15.28
C GLY A 312 18.89 -9.92 13.76
N ASP A 313 18.97 -11.02 13.03
CA ASP A 313 18.67 -11.07 11.60
C ASP A 313 17.21 -10.65 11.33
N PRO A 314 16.94 -9.59 10.57
CA PRO A 314 15.59 -9.11 10.31
C PRO A 314 14.68 -10.16 9.64
N LEU A 315 15.23 -11.12 8.91
CA LEU A 315 14.49 -12.19 8.24
C LEU A 315 14.17 -13.38 9.17
N SER A 316 14.56 -13.31 10.44
CA SER A 316 14.23 -14.32 11.45
C SER A 316 12.93 -13.97 12.19
N VAL A 317 12.05 -14.96 12.40
CA VAL A 317 10.82 -14.82 13.20
C VAL A 317 11.06 -14.48 14.69
N TYR A 318 12.30 -14.64 15.18
CA TYR A 318 12.69 -14.30 16.55
C TYR A 318 13.15 -12.86 16.70
N THR A 319 13.36 -12.16 15.59
CA THR A 319 13.94 -10.82 15.58
C THR A 319 12.84 -9.75 15.65
N ARG A 320 13.14 -8.67 16.37
CA ARG A 320 12.28 -7.50 16.54
C ARG A 320 13.08 -6.23 16.38
N PRO A 321 12.43 -5.11 16.00
CA PRO A 321 13.06 -3.80 16.13
C PRO A 321 13.52 -3.56 17.59
N GLU A 322 14.76 -3.14 17.75
CA GLU A 322 15.30 -2.68 19.03
C GLU A 322 15.16 -1.17 19.14
N ARG A 323 15.44 -0.47 18.02
CA ARG A 323 15.25 0.99 17.90
C ARG A 323 14.76 1.36 16.51
N VAL A 324 13.93 2.39 16.45
CA VAL A 324 13.44 2.93 15.18
C VAL A 324 13.60 4.45 15.17
N TRP A 325 14.24 4.94 14.11
CA TRP A 325 14.37 6.37 13.84
C TRP A 325 13.54 6.73 12.61
N VAL A 326 12.87 7.88 12.68
CA VAL A 326 12.20 8.52 11.55
C VAL A 326 12.77 9.92 11.41
N ASP A 327 13.26 10.28 10.23
CA ASP A 327 13.98 11.53 9.97
C ASP A 327 15.12 11.80 11.00
N GLY A 328 15.77 10.75 11.47
CA GLY A 328 16.84 10.82 12.48
C GLY A 328 16.35 10.99 13.92
N ALA A 329 15.05 11.18 14.14
CA ALA A 329 14.50 11.22 15.49
C ALA A 329 14.23 9.79 16.00
N LEU A 330 14.77 9.45 17.19
CA LEU A 330 14.50 8.18 17.84
C LEU A 330 13.07 8.16 18.36
N LEU A 331 12.18 7.41 17.70
CA LEU A 331 10.76 7.31 18.07
C LEU A 331 10.43 6.07 18.90
N PHE A 332 11.16 4.97 18.71
CA PHE A 332 10.97 3.75 19.47
C PHE A 332 12.31 3.23 19.99
N ASP A 333 12.36 2.82 21.27
CA ASP A 333 13.45 2.08 21.89
C ASP A 333 12.85 1.01 22.81
N ALA A 334 13.09 -0.26 22.50
CA ALA A 334 12.58 -1.39 23.27
C ALA A 334 13.05 -1.41 24.73
N ASN A 335 14.19 -0.73 25.02
CA ASN A 335 14.79 -0.67 26.33
C ASN A 335 14.40 0.58 27.15
N ASP A 336 13.69 1.55 26.51
CA ASP A 336 13.20 2.76 27.18
C ASP A 336 11.67 2.71 27.34
N PRO A 337 11.14 2.52 28.56
CA PRO A 337 9.69 2.49 28.78
C PRO A 337 8.96 3.75 28.33
N LYS A 338 9.65 4.91 28.28
CA LYS A 338 9.07 6.19 27.84
C LYS A 338 8.88 6.26 26.32
N ARG A 339 9.47 5.34 25.57
CA ARG A 339 9.39 5.27 24.12
C ARG A 339 8.62 4.04 23.62
N ARG A 340 7.96 3.33 24.51
CA ARG A 340 7.04 2.25 24.13
C ARG A 340 5.70 2.82 23.67
N PRO A 341 4.99 2.13 22.80
CA PRO A 341 3.64 2.52 22.40
C PRO A 341 2.72 2.60 23.63
N VAL A 342 1.98 3.69 23.72
CA VAL A 342 0.89 3.87 24.68
C VAL A 342 -0.36 4.15 23.86
N SER A 343 -1.42 3.38 24.07
CA SER A 343 -2.71 3.61 23.44
C SER A 343 -3.71 4.14 24.46
N ASP A 344 -4.78 4.77 23.98
CA ASP A 344 -5.86 5.24 24.85
C ASP A 344 -6.53 4.11 25.65
N PHE A 345 -6.40 2.87 25.17
CA PHE A 345 -6.88 1.68 25.89
C PHE A 345 -6.03 1.31 27.11
N GLU A 346 -4.81 1.81 27.17
CA GLU A 346 -3.85 1.53 28.25
C GLU A 346 -3.81 2.67 29.27
N LEU A 347 -4.36 3.84 28.92
CA LEU A 347 -4.41 4.98 29.81
C LEU A 347 -5.25 4.67 31.05
N GLY A 348 -4.67 4.89 32.22
CA GLY A 348 -5.31 4.62 33.50
C GLY A 348 -5.22 3.18 33.98
N GLN A 349 -4.54 2.28 33.25
CA GLN A 349 -4.25 0.93 33.74
C GLN A 349 -3.08 1.00 34.75
N PRO A 350 -3.20 0.34 35.94
CA PRO A 350 -2.11 0.32 36.91
C PRO A 350 -0.84 -0.31 36.35
N GLY A 351 0.25 0.42 36.34
CA GLY A 351 1.59 -0.07 35.96
C GLY A 351 1.88 -0.06 34.45
N GLU A 352 0.86 0.22 33.59
CA GLU A 352 1.06 0.39 32.15
C GLU A 352 0.57 1.77 31.72
N GLY A 353 1.31 2.45 30.87
CA GLY A 353 0.99 3.80 30.45
C GLY A 353 1.33 4.90 31.47
N ASP A 354 1.58 4.56 32.73
CA ASP A 354 2.07 5.49 33.73
C ASP A 354 3.57 5.76 33.51
N VAL A 355 3.84 6.59 32.52
CA VAL A 355 5.16 7.19 32.36
C VAL A 355 5.32 8.24 33.45
N LYS A 356 5.85 7.84 34.58
CA LYS A 356 6.27 8.75 35.64
C LYS A 356 7.58 9.41 35.29
#